data_1eb86360532468e8b7c74f8ae681b898
#
_entry.id   1eb86360532468e8b7c74f8ae681b898
#
_cell.length_a   1.000
_cell.length_b   1.000
_cell.length_c   1.000
_cell.angle_alpha   90.00
_cell.angle_beta   90.00
_cell.angle_gamma   90.00
#
_symmetry.space_group_name_H-M   'P 1'
#
loop_
_entity.id
_entity.type
_entity.pdbx_description
1 polymer ?
#
loop_
_entity_poly.entity_id
_entity_poly.type
_entity_poly.pdbx_seq_one_letter_code
_entity_poly.pdbx_strand_id
1 'polypeptide(L)'
;MEPVVVTGVGAVTPLGVGARTLHERWSAGACGVRDGEAPCAEFDPRDFLSAKDTRRADRFTQLALAACAEALKDAGWDSEGSGELPYDPHRVGCVLGTGIGGITTLVDGQDTLRERGAGSVSPLSVPLMMSNAGAGALSMRHDLRGPSFAVSSACASGAHAIGSALRMLQSGEADAVVTGGSEAGLTPLARAAFSALDALSKEGISRPFDARRDGFVMGEGAAVLVLERADGARARGARTLGTIRGYGASSDAHHITAPRSDGEGQAAAMTSALRDAGVGAEQIDYVNAHGTSTPLNDRAETQAIKLALGTHAGLIPISSTKSAIGHLLGAAGAVEAVATLLALRDRIAPPTLGLEEPEEGLDLDYVPEAARPLVRGTDGNDSAPDADRPLLALSNSFGFGGHNAVLCLEAP
;
A
#
# COMPACT_ATOMS: atom_id res chain seq x y z
N MET A 1 18.18 -15.56 -8.69
CA MET A 1 17.85 -14.30 -9.40
C MET A 1 18.47 -13.16 -8.63
N GLU A 2 18.85 -12.06 -9.33
CA GLU A 2 19.39 -10.87 -8.64
C GLU A 2 18.32 -10.29 -7.73
N PRO A 3 18.65 -9.93 -6.49
CA PRO A 3 17.68 -9.30 -5.58
C PRO A 3 17.12 -7.99 -6.14
N VAL A 4 15.89 -7.68 -5.78
CA VAL A 4 15.24 -6.40 -6.12
C VAL A 4 15.16 -5.54 -4.88
N VAL A 5 15.86 -4.41 -4.93
CA VAL A 5 16.00 -3.49 -3.80
C VAL A 5 15.09 -2.28 -3.96
N VAL A 6 14.67 -1.73 -2.83
CA VAL A 6 13.96 -0.45 -2.74
C VAL A 6 15.01 0.63 -2.46
N THR A 7 15.15 1.59 -3.35
CA THR A 7 16.12 2.68 -3.23
C THR A 7 15.49 4.01 -2.84
N GLY A 8 14.19 4.16 -3.09
CA GLY A 8 13.46 5.35 -2.68
C GLY A 8 11.99 5.06 -2.42
N VAL A 9 11.41 5.83 -1.51
CA VAL A 9 10.00 5.78 -1.14
C VAL A 9 9.43 7.18 -1.00
N GLY A 10 8.13 7.29 -1.31
CA GLY A 10 7.38 8.52 -1.06
C GLY A 10 5.93 8.22 -0.78
N ALA A 11 5.28 9.06 0.01
CA ALA A 11 3.88 8.85 0.39
C ALA A 11 3.14 10.17 0.62
N VAL A 12 1.85 10.15 0.31
CA VAL A 12 0.87 11.18 0.71
C VAL A 12 -0.29 10.44 1.35
N THR A 13 -0.55 10.71 2.60
CA THR A 13 -1.52 9.96 3.41
C THR A 13 -2.34 10.89 4.31
N PRO A 14 -3.41 10.42 4.95
CA PRO A 14 -4.15 11.16 5.97
C PRO A 14 -3.31 11.61 7.16
N LEU A 15 -2.15 10.99 7.39
CA LEU A 15 -1.18 11.42 8.40
C LEU A 15 -0.24 12.52 7.91
N GLY A 16 -0.35 12.95 6.65
CA GLY A 16 0.43 14.04 6.07
C GLY A 16 1.21 13.63 4.82
N VAL A 17 2.06 14.54 4.38
CA VAL A 17 2.93 14.37 3.21
C VAL A 17 4.30 13.87 3.66
N GLY A 18 4.79 12.82 3.01
CA GLY A 18 6.09 12.21 3.25
C GLY A 18 6.00 10.81 3.89
N ALA A 19 6.83 9.90 3.39
CA ALA A 19 6.92 8.53 3.90
C ALA A 19 7.38 8.49 5.37
N ARG A 20 8.35 9.33 5.75
CA ARG A 20 8.79 9.48 7.15
C ARG A 20 7.68 10.01 8.04
N THR A 21 6.91 11.01 7.56
CA THR A 21 5.76 11.57 8.28
C THR A 21 4.72 10.49 8.58
N LEU A 22 4.40 9.63 7.62
CA LEU A 22 3.51 8.50 7.81
C LEU A 22 3.99 7.61 8.97
N HIS A 23 5.25 7.17 8.93
CA HIS A 23 5.78 6.23 9.91
C HIS A 23 5.89 6.84 11.32
N GLU A 24 6.44 8.05 11.41
CA GLU A 24 6.63 8.75 12.69
C GLU A 24 5.29 9.06 13.37
N ARG A 25 4.32 9.58 12.61
CA ARG A 25 3.00 9.90 13.16
C ARG A 25 2.20 8.64 13.54
N TRP A 26 2.24 7.58 12.72
CA TRP A 26 1.61 6.32 13.06
C TRP A 26 2.23 5.68 14.31
N SER A 27 3.55 5.61 14.39
CA SER A 27 4.26 5.09 15.58
C SER A 27 4.00 5.92 16.83
N ALA A 28 3.73 7.22 16.68
CA ALA A 28 3.32 8.10 17.78
C ALA A 28 1.83 7.98 18.14
N GLY A 29 1.05 7.11 17.48
CA GLY A 29 -0.37 6.93 17.76
C GLY A 29 -1.27 8.01 17.16
N ALA A 30 -0.79 8.79 16.18
CA ALA A 30 -1.62 9.78 15.51
C ALA A 30 -2.65 9.10 14.59
N CYS A 31 -3.85 9.69 14.52
CA CYS A 31 -4.95 9.24 13.68
C CYS A 31 -5.32 10.33 12.66
N GLY A 32 -5.38 9.96 11.37
CA GLY A 32 -5.80 10.83 10.28
C GLY A 32 -7.29 10.73 9.94
N VAL A 33 -8.04 9.87 10.65
CA VAL A 33 -9.51 9.78 10.49
C VAL A 33 -10.17 11.00 11.11
N ARG A 34 -11.06 11.64 10.34
CA ARG A 34 -11.82 12.83 10.75
C ARG A 34 -13.24 12.70 10.20
N ASP A 35 -14.24 12.83 11.06
CA ASP A 35 -15.66 12.78 10.68
C ASP A 35 -16.04 11.54 9.85
N GLY A 36 -15.46 10.38 10.19
CA GLY A 36 -15.72 9.10 9.51
C GLY A 36 -15.03 8.93 8.14
N GLU A 37 -14.08 9.78 7.79
CA GLU A 37 -13.26 9.71 6.59
C GLU A 37 -11.78 9.97 6.91
N ALA A 38 -10.90 9.59 5.98
CA ALA A 38 -9.47 9.80 6.11
C ALA A 38 -8.92 10.56 4.88
N PRO A 39 -9.17 11.88 4.78
CA PRO A 39 -8.66 12.70 3.68
C PRO A 39 -7.19 13.05 3.88
N CYS A 40 -6.46 13.26 2.79
CA CYS A 40 -5.12 13.88 2.79
C CYS A 40 -5.24 15.41 3.00
N ALA A 41 -5.65 15.81 4.21
CA ALA A 41 -6.01 17.19 4.51
C ALA A 41 -4.81 18.18 4.46
N GLU A 42 -3.59 17.69 4.67
CA GLU A 42 -2.36 18.50 4.60
C GLU A 42 -1.78 18.58 3.17
N PHE A 43 -2.37 17.88 2.20
CA PHE A 43 -1.88 17.88 0.83
C PHE A 43 -2.52 18.99 0.00
N ASP A 44 -1.72 19.96 -0.43
CA ASP A 44 -2.06 20.93 -1.46
C ASP A 44 -1.32 20.60 -2.76
N PRO A 45 -2.01 20.25 -3.85
CA PRO A 45 -1.35 19.92 -5.11
C PRO A 45 -0.49 21.07 -5.67
N ARG A 46 -0.74 22.33 -5.28
CA ARG A 46 0.02 23.50 -5.73
C ARG A 46 1.44 23.54 -5.21
N ASP A 47 1.75 22.80 -4.15
CA ASP A 47 3.10 22.68 -3.63
C ASP A 47 3.98 21.76 -4.49
N PHE A 48 3.37 20.93 -5.35
CA PHE A 48 4.04 19.91 -6.17
C PHE A 48 3.83 20.09 -7.68
N LEU A 49 2.76 20.77 -8.07
CA LEU A 49 2.31 20.86 -9.46
C LEU A 49 2.05 22.31 -9.85
N SER A 50 2.36 22.65 -11.11
CA SER A 50 1.91 23.90 -11.67
C SER A 50 0.37 23.96 -11.72
N ALA A 51 -0.19 25.18 -11.74
CA ALA A 51 -1.64 25.35 -11.90
C ALA A 51 -2.21 24.72 -13.19
N LYS A 52 -1.38 24.58 -14.23
CA LYS A 52 -1.74 23.90 -15.46
C LYS A 52 -1.81 22.38 -15.26
N ASP A 53 -0.83 21.80 -14.59
CA ASP A 53 -0.73 20.37 -14.35
C ASP A 53 -1.80 19.90 -13.36
N THR A 54 -2.08 20.70 -12.31
CA THR A 54 -3.18 20.44 -11.37
C THR A 54 -4.52 20.30 -12.09
N ARG A 55 -4.82 21.17 -13.07
CA ARG A 55 -6.06 21.08 -13.87
C ARG A 55 -6.08 19.94 -14.89
N ARG A 56 -4.95 19.29 -15.15
CA ARG A 56 -4.77 18.19 -16.10
C ARG A 56 -4.53 16.84 -15.41
N ALA A 57 -4.79 16.77 -14.13
CA ALA A 57 -4.65 15.55 -13.32
C ALA A 57 -5.87 15.40 -12.41
N ASP A 58 -6.49 14.23 -12.41
CA ASP A 58 -7.47 13.86 -11.35
C ASP A 58 -6.76 13.79 -9.99
N ARG A 59 -7.51 13.87 -8.91
CA ARG A 59 -6.98 13.87 -7.54
C ARG A 59 -6.03 12.70 -7.27
N PHE A 60 -6.40 11.47 -7.68
CA PHE A 60 -5.51 10.32 -7.49
C PHE A 60 -4.18 10.47 -8.24
N THR A 61 -4.18 11.05 -9.44
CA THR A 61 -2.96 11.34 -10.20
C THR A 61 -2.11 12.42 -9.52
N GLN A 62 -2.74 13.44 -8.93
CA GLN A 62 -2.02 14.49 -8.18
C GLN A 62 -1.30 13.90 -6.97
N LEU A 63 -1.95 13.03 -6.20
CA LEU A 63 -1.37 12.30 -5.08
C LEU A 63 -0.18 11.43 -5.53
N ALA A 64 -0.35 10.68 -6.63
CA ALA A 64 0.71 9.85 -7.20
C ALA A 64 1.93 10.66 -7.63
N LEU A 65 1.73 11.81 -8.29
CA LEU A 65 2.81 12.69 -8.73
C LEU A 65 3.63 13.25 -7.55
N ALA A 66 2.96 13.63 -6.48
CA ALA A 66 3.63 14.12 -5.28
C ALA A 66 4.43 13.02 -4.57
N ALA A 67 3.83 11.84 -4.36
CA ALA A 67 4.52 10.69 -3.78
C ALA A 67 5.71 10.23 -4.66
N CYS A 68 5.56 10.28 -5.98
CA CYS A 68 6.64 9.96 -6.91
C CYS A 68 7.81 10.92 -6.81
N ALA A 69 7.55 12.22 -6.71
CA ALA A 69 8.61 13.23 -6.57
C ALA A 69 9.46 12.97 -5.32
N GLU A 70 8.84 12.63 -4.20
CA GLU A 70 9.57 12.23 -2.98
C GLU A 70 10.36 10.94 -3.20
N ALA A 71 9.75 9.91 -3.78
CA ALA A 71 10.40 8.62 -4.00
C ALA A 71 11.65 8.73 -4.90
N LEU A 72 11.57 9.49 -5.99
CA LEU A 72 12.70 9.73 -6.88
C LEU A 72 13.82 10.51 -6.18
N LYS A 73 13.48 11.53 -5.42
CA LYS A 73 14.44 12.29 -4.61
C LYS A 73 15.12 11.40 -3.58
N ASP A 74 14.36 10.55 -2.88
CA ASP A 74 14.91 9.61 -1.87
C ASP A 74 15.81 8.56 -2.52
N ALA A 75 15.49 8.12 -3.75
CA ALA A 75 16.32 7.23 -4.56
C ALA A 75 17.62 7.91 -5.09
N GLY A 76 17.78 9.21 -4.92
CA GLY A 76 18.88 9.97 -5.50
C GLY A 76 18.78 10.12 -7.02
N TRP A 77 17.57 10.01 -7.59
CA TRP A 77 17.30 10.39 -8.98
C TRP A 77 16.99 11.89 -9.02
N ASP A 78 17.50 12.57 -10.03
CA ASP A 78 17.20 14.02 -10.17
C ASP A 78 15.72 14.19 -10.54
N SER A 79 14.94 14.68 -9.57
CA SER A 79 13.50 14.87 -9.72
C SER A 79 13.10 16.21 -10.31
N GLU A 80 14.05 17.16 -10.51
CA GLU A 80 13.75 18.55 -10.88
C GLU A 80 13.72 18.80 -12.40
N GLY A 81 13.66 17.73 -13.22
CA GLY A 81 13.30 17.86 -14.64
C GLY A 81 14.40 18.28 -15.59
N SER A 82 15.64 18.30 -15.14
CA SER A 82 16.84 18.42 -16.00
C SER A 82 17.76 17.21 -15.87
N GLY A 83 17.42 16.27 -14.98
CA GLY A 83 18.26 15.15 -14.63
C GLY A 83 18.16 14.01 -15.60
N GLU A 84 19.29 13.48 -15.99
CA GLU A 84 19.37 12.20 -16.65
C GLU A 84 18.96 11.11 -15.63
N LEU A 85 18.05 10.23 -16.06
CA LEU A 85 17.76 9.01 -15.31
C LEU A 85 19.06 8.21 -15.16
N PRO A 86 19.27 7.51 -14.03
CA PRO A 86 20.49 6.70 -13.84
C PRO A 86 20.53 5.45 -14.73
N TYR A 87 19.47 5.22 -15.52
CA TYR A 87 19.29 4.12 -16.44
C TYR A 87 18.84 4.62 -17.81
N ASP A 88 18.98 3.81 -18.85
CA ASP A 88 18.32 4.06 -20.13
C ASP A 88 16.81 4.22 -19.90
N PRO A 89 16.19 5.35 -20.31
CA PRO A 89 14.76 5.58 -20.15
C PRO A 89 13.89 4.42 -20.65
N HIS A 90 14.30 3.74 -21.71
CA HIS A 90 13.59 2.58 -22.27
C HIS A 90 13.64 1.33 -21.38
N ARG A 91 14.51 1.34 -20.36
CA ARG A 91 14.68 0.29 -19.37
C ARG A 91 14.08 0.64 -18.01
N VAL A 92 13.40 1.81 -17.89
CA VAL A 92 12.71 2.24 -16.68
C VAL A 92 11.21 2.14 -16.86
N GLY A 93 10.59 1.20 -16.16
CA GLY A 93 9.13 0.96 -16.19
C GLY A 93 8.35 1.81 -15.19
N CYS A 94 7.02 1.84 -15.36
CA CYS A 94 6.09 2.46 -14.43
C CYS A 94 4.84 1.58 -14.25
N VAL A 95 4.60 1.06 -13.03
CA VAL A 95 3.44 0.22 -12.73
C VAL A 95 2.72 0.77 -11.51
N LEU A 96 1.49 1.26 -11.67
CA LEU A 96 0.72 1.89 -10.60
C LEU A 96 -0.59 1.17 -10.34
N GLY A 97 -0.86 0.83 -9.07
CA GLY A 97 -2.12 0.25 -8.62
C GLY A 97 -3.18 1.31 -8.33
N THR A 98 -4.41 1.06 -8.74
CA THR A 98 -5.58 1.85 -8.34
C THR A 98 -6.83 0.97 -8.42
N GLY A 99 -7.77 1.15 -7.51
CA GLY A 99 -9.03 0.40 -7.54
C GLY A 99 -10.03 0.96 -8.56
N ILE A 100 -10.15 2.28 -8.61
CA ILE A 100 -11.18 2.97 -9.40
C ILE A 100 -10.55 3.93 -10.42
N GLY A 101 -9.46 4.58 -10.09
CA GLY A 101 -8.85 5.64 -10.92
C GLY A 101 -9.53 7.00 -10.72
N GLY A 102 -9.71 7.76 -11.81
CA GLY A 102 -10.20 9.13 -11.77
C GLY A 102 -11.71 9.28 -11.55
N ILE A 103 -12.21 8.75 -10.45
CA ILE A 103 -13.64 8.80 -10.10
C ILE A 103 -14.14 10.23 -9.90
N THR A 104 -13.31 11.14 -9.39
CA THR A 104 -13.69 12.55 -9.22
C THR A 104 -14.00 13.17 -10.58
N THR A 105 -13.12 12.98 -11.57
CA THR A 105 -13.35 13.44 -12.94
C THR A 105 -14.61 12.84 -13.55
N LEU A 106 -14.90 11.57 -13.29
CA LEU A 106 -16.10 10.88 -13.80
C LEU A 106 -17.37 11.50 -13.21
N VAL A 107 -17.43 11.70 -11.89
CA VAL A 107 -18.60 12.28 -11.21
C VAL A 107 -18.83 13.72 -11.65
N ASP A 108 -17.80 14.56 -11.62
CA ASP A 108 -17.89 15.97 -12.07
C ASP A 108 -18.29 16.09 -13.54
N GLY A 109 -17.76 15.20 -14.38
CA GLY A 109 -18.13 15.11 -15.80
C GLY A 109 -19.59 14.74 -16.00
N GLN A 110 -20.13 13.82 -15.21
CA GLN A 110 -21.54 13.42 -15.24
C GLN A 110 -22.45 14.58 -14.79
N ASP A 111 -22.07 15.29 -13.74
CA ASP A 111 -22.84 16.45 -13.27
C ASP A 111 -22.82 17.60 -14.27
N THR A 112 -21.64 17.87 -14.88
CA THR A 112 -21.52 18.83 -15.99
C THR A 112 -22.41 18.47 -17.16
N LEU A 113 -22.45 17.19 -17.55
CA LEU A 113 -23.32 16.71 -18.62
C LEU A 113 -24.80 16.95 -18.32
N ARG A 114 -25.23 16.68 -17.09
CA ARG A 114 -26.62 16.86 -16.66
C ARG A 114 -27.04 18.32 -16.58
N GLU A 115 -26.18 19.19 -16.04
CA GLU A 115 -26.49 20.58 -15.77
C GLU A 115 -26.30 21.49 -16.99
N ARG A 116 -25.29 21.22 -17.83
CA ARG A 116 -24.82 22.12 -18.88
C ARG A 116 -24.84 21.50 -20.30
N GLY A 117 -25.18 20.22 -20.40
CA GLY A 117 -25.23 19.49 -21.67
C GLY A 117 -23.87 19.05 -22.21
N ALA A 118 -23.90 18.21 -23.25
CA ALA A 118 -22.73 17.53 -23.81
C ALA A 118 -21.59 18.47 -24.27
N GLY A 119 -21.94 19.64 -24.78
CA GLY A 119 -20.94 20.63 -25.26
C GLY A 119 -20.07 21.25 -24.17
N SER A 120 -20.42 21.04 -22.88
CA SER A 120 -19.70 21.57 -21.73
C SER A 120 -18.76 20.54 -21.10
N VAL A 121 -18.86 19.26 -21.47
CA VAL A 121 -18.00 18.19 -20.94
C VAL A 121 -16.56 18.39 -21.42
N SER A 122 -15.61 18.30 -20.50
CA SER A 122 -14.19 18.50 -20.83
C SER A 122 -13.68 17.43 -21.79
N PRO A 123 -12.92 17.79 -22.84
CA PRO A 123 -12.26 16.80 -23.69
C PRO A 123 -11.18 15.98 -22.96
N LEU A 124 -10.75 16.43 -21.78
CA LEU A 124 -9.80 15.72 -20.92
C LEU A 124 -10.48 14.70 -20.00
N SER A 125 -11.83 14.65 -19.93
CA SER A 125 -12.51 13.72 -19.02
C SER A 125 -12.07 12.27 -19.21
N VAL A 126 -11.99 11.79 -20.47
CA VAL A 126 -11.57 10.41 -20.74
C VAL A 126 -10.13 10.13 -20.28
N PRO A 127 -9.09 10.87 -20.70
CA PRO A 127 -7.72 10.58 -20.26
C PRO A 127 -7.49 10.78 -18.77
N LEU A 128 -8.30 11.59 -18.07
CA LEU A 128 -8.15 11.81 -16.63
C LEU A 128 -8.86 10.76 -15.77
N MET A 129 -10.00 10.22 -16.24
CA MET A 129 -10.75 9.23 -15.48
C MET A 129 -10.20 7.80 -15.61
N MET A 130 -9.39 7.53 -16.63
CA MET A 130 -8.85 6.17 -16.87
C MET A 130 -7.89 5.76 -15.75
N SER A 131 -7.93 4.50 -15.33
CA SER A 131 -7.07 3.97 -14.27
C SER A 131 -5.57 4.06 -14.59
N ASN A 132 -5.18 4.05 -15.87
CA ASN A 132 -3.79 4.22 -16.29
C ASN A 132 -3.31 5.69 -16.30
N ALA A 133 -4.18 6.66 -16.01
CA ALA A 133 -3.81 8.09 -16.03
C ALA A 133 -2.64 8.41 -15.09
N GLY A 134 -2.63 7.79 -13.89
CA GLY A 134 -1.53 7.95 -12.94
C GLY A 134 -0.20 7.48 -13.50
N ALA A 135 -0.11 6.22 -13.95
CA ALA A 135 1.11 5.67 -14.54
C ALA A 135 1.59 6.46 -15.76
N GLY A 136 0.65 6.86 -16.64
CA GLY A 136 0.96 7.69 -17.80
C GLY A 136 1.49 9.08 -17.42
N ALA A 137 0.93 9.71 -16.39
CA ALA A 137 1.38 11.02 -15.92
C ALA A 137 2.80 10.97 -15.33
N LEU A 138 3.09 9.94 -14.51
CA LEU A 138 4.44 9.71 -14.00
C LEU A 138 5.45 9.47 -15.13
N SER A 139 5.10 8.60 -16.08
CA SER A 139 5.96 8.29 -17.22
C SER A 139 6.27 9.53 -18.06
N MET A 140 5.27 10.34 -18.39
CA MET A 140 5.46 11.57 -19.16
C MET A 140 6.29 12.61 -18.40
N ARG A 141 6.10 12.74 -17.09
CA ARG A 141 6.82 13.74 -16.29
C ARG A 141 8.29 13.42 -16.09
N HIS A 142 8.61 12.13 -15.97
CA HIS A 142 9.96 11.67 -15.60
C HIS A 142 10.67 10.90 -16.72
N ASP A 143 10.14 10.97 -17.95
CA ASP A 143 10.69 10.30 -19.14
C ASP A 143 10.91 8.78 -18.98
N LEU A 144 9.97 8.09 -18.29
CA LEU A 144 9.99 6.65 -18.11
C LEU A 144 9.41 5.97 -19.36
N ARG A 145 10.27 5.41 -20.21
CA ARG A 145 9.91 4.89 -21.54
C ARG A 145 9.83 3.37 -21.62
N GLY A 146 10.09 2.68 -20.52
CA GLY A 146 9.87 1.24 -20.38
C GLY A 146 8.39 0.88 -20.30
N PRO A 147 8.03 -0.38 -20.01
CA PRO A 147 6.63 -0.78 -19.87
C PRO A 147 5.89 0.05 -18.82
N SER A 148 4.74 0.62 -19.21
CA SER A 148 3.94 1.49 -18.34
C SER A 148 2.47 1.10 -18.42
N PHE A 149 1.87 0.74 -17.25
CA PHE A 149 0.47 0.33 -17.16
C PHE A 149 -0.06 0.46 -15.74
N ALA A 150 -1.39 0.33 -15.59
CA ALA A 150 -2.05 0.26 -14.30
C ALA A 150 -2.48 -1.17 -13.96
N VAL A 151 -2.53 -1.46 -12.65
CA VAL A 151 -3.08 -2.70 -12.08
C VAL A 151 -4.35 -2.36 -11.30
N SER A 152 -5.43 -3.10 -11.53
CA SER A 152 -6.68 -2.95 -10.78
C SER A 152 -7.15 -4.32 -10.28
N SER A 153 -7.15 -4.47 -8.95
CA SER A 153 -7.59 -5.65 -8.20
C SER A 153 -8.15 -5.23 -6.84
N ALA A 154 -9.02 -4.22 -6.89
CA ALA A 154 -9.62 -3.61 -5.71
C ALA A 154 -8.55 -3.19 -4.67
N CYS A 155 -8.73 -3.60 -3.39
CA CYS A 155 -7.83 -3.21 -2.29
C CYS A 155 -6.41 -3.81 -2.42
N ALA A 156 -6.20 -4.82 -3.27
CA ALA A 156 -4.90 -5.44 -3.51
C ALA A 156 -4.09 -4.78 -4.64
N SER A 157 -4.64 -3.75 -5.31
CA SER A 157 -4.04 -3.16 -6.52
C SER A 157 -2.60 -2.69 -6.33
N GLY A 158 -2.30 -1.97 -5.25
CA GLY A 158 -0.96 -1.47 -4.95
C GLY A 158 0.05 -2.59 -4.70
N ALA A 159 -0.32 -3.62 -3.96
CA ALA A 159 0.54 -4.78 -3.72
C ALA A 159 0.77 -5.59 -5.00
N HIS A 160 -0.25 -5.79 -5.84
CA HIS A 160 -0.10 -6.43 -7.14
C HIS A 160 0.75 -5.61 -8.12
N ALA A 161 0.70 -4.28 -8.05
CA ALA A 161 1.56 -3.41 -8.86
C ALA A 161 3.04 -3.59 -8.48
N ILE A 162 3.36 -3.62 -7.18
CA ILE A 162 4.70 -3.89 -6.66
C ILE A 162 5.15 -5.31 -7.05
N GLY A 163 4.28 -6.31 -6.91
CA GLY A 163 4.56 -7.68 -7.33
C GLY A 163 4.83 -7.80 -8.84
N SER A 164 4.07 -7.08 -9.67
CA SER A 164 4.30 -7.03 -11.12
C SER A 164 5.64 -6.38 -11.45
N ALA A 165 6.00 -5.29 -10.78
CA ALA A 165 7.28 -4.62 -10.92
C ALA A 165 8.45 -5.54 -10.52
N LEU A 166 8.30 -6.29 -9.41
CA LEU A 166 9.26 -7.32 -9.01
C LEU A 166 9.52 -8.32 -10.14
N ARG A 167 8.46 -8.85 -10.78
CA ARG A 167 8.59 -9.83 -11.87
C ARG A 167 9.25 -9.23 -13.11
N MET A 168 8.95 -7.97 -13.45
CA MET A 168 9.60 -7.28 -14.59
C MET A 168 11.12 -7.14 -14.38
N LEU A 169 11.55 -6.82 -13.16
CA LEU A 169 12.97 -6.72 -12.82
C LEU A 169 13.65 -8.09 -12.81
N GLN A 170 12.98 -9.10 -12.25
CA GLN A 170 13.50 -10.47 -12.21
C GLN A 170 13.61 -11.12 -13.59
N SER A 171 12.70 -10.81 -14.51
CA SER A 171 12.73 -11.29 -15.90
C SER A 171 13.73 -10.52 -16.78
N GLY A 172 14.25 -9.39 -16.30
CA GLY A 172 15.14 -8.52 -17.08
C GLY A 172 14.41 -7.68 -18.12
N GLU A 173 13.09 -7.53 -18.02
CA GLU A 173 12.29 -6.64 -18.89
C GLU A 173 12.57 -5.16 -18.60
N ALA A 174 12.90 -4.83 -17.35
CA ALA A 174 13.33 -3.51 -16.92
C ALA A 174 14.56 -3.61 -16.01
N ASP A 175 15.30 -2.50 -15.88
CA ASP A 175 16.44 -2.38 -14.96
C ASP A 175 16.03 -1.63 -13.69
N ALA A 176 15.02 -0.75 -13.80
CA ALA A 176 14.37 -0.09 -12.69
C ALA A 176 12.87 0.08 -12.96
N VAL A 177 12.04 0.14 -11.92
CA VAL A 177 10.60 0.38 -12.03
C VAL A 177 10.14 1.33 -10.94
N VAL A 178 9.44 2.39 -11.35
CA VAL A 178 8.66 3.24 -10.46
C VAL A 178 7.30 2.57 -10.27
N THR A 179 6.98 2.18 -9.05
CA THR A 179 5.76 1.41 -8.75
C THR A 179 5.09 1.87 -7.47
N GLY A 180 3.87 1.47 -7.26
CA GLY A 180 3.14 1.80 -6.05
C GLY A 180 1.63 1.78 -6.27
N GLY A 181 0.92 2.66 -5.57
CA GLY A 181 -0.53 2.77 -5.70
C GLY A 181 -1.05 4.16 -5.32
N SER A 182 -2.16 4.53 -5.91
CA SER A 182 -2.84 5.79 -5.61
C SER A 182 -4.34 5.66 -5.76
N GLU A 183 -5.08 6.28 -4.84
CA GLU A 183 -6.55 6.30 -4.86
C GLU A 183 -7.09 7.59 -4.25
N ALA A 184 -8.17 8.13 -4.84
CA ALA A 184 -8.91 9.28 -4.33
C ALA A 184 -10.42 9.05 -4.46
N GLY A 185 -10.92 8.10 -3.65
CA GLY A 185 -12.31 7.64 -3.71
C GLY A 185 -13.30 8.41 -2.85
N LEU A 186 -12.93 9.50 -2.18
CA LEU A 186 -13.79 10.26 -1.25
C LEU A 186 -14.83 11.12 -2.00
N THR A 187 -15.64 10.49 -2.85
CA THR A 187 -16.73 11.14 -3.57
C THR A 187 -18.09 10.74 -2.97
N PRO A 188 -19.13 11.59 -3.10
CA PRO A 188 -20.48 11.25 -2.63
C PRO A 188 -21.00 9.94 -3.23
N LEU A 189 -20.70 9.69 -4.50
CA LEU A 189 -21.12 8.45 -5.20
C LEU A 189 -20.47 7.22 -4.59
N ALA A 190 -19.14 7.21 -4.41
CA ALA A 190 -18.43 6.07 -3.85
C ALA A 190 -18.86 5.81 -2.40
N ARG A 191 -19.02 6.86 -1.59
CA ARG A 191 -19.54 6.75 -0.22
C ARG A 191 -20.92 6.11 -0.19
N ALA A 192 -21.86 6.58 -1.02
CA ALA A 192 -23.20 6.02 -1.11
C ALA A 192 -23.17 4.54 -1.52
N ALA A 193 -22.29 4.18 -2.48
CA ALA A 193 -22.15 2.81 -2.96
C ALA A 193 -21.60 1.87 -1.86
N PHE A 194 -20.55 2.27 -1.15
CA PHE A 194 -20.00 1.46 -0.04
C PHE A 194 -20.95 1.40 1.16
N SER A 195 -21.71 2.48 1.45
CA SER A 195 -22.77 2.44 2.46
C SER A 195 -23.88 1.46 2.08
N ALA A 196 -24.28 1.42 0.82
CA ALA A 196 -25.28 0.45 0.33
C ALA A 196 -24.81 -1.02 0.42
N LEU A 197 -23.49 -1.25 0.47
CA LEU A 197 -22.89 -2.56 0.72
C LEU A 197 -22.79 -2.90 2.22
N ASP A 198 -23.20 -2.00 3.12
CA ASP A 198 -23.02 -2.11 4.57
C ASP A 198 -21.54 -2.38 4.96
N ALA A 199 -20.62 -1.78 4.19
CA ALA A 199 -19.19 -2.01 4.34
C ALA A 199 -18.48 -0.92 5.17
N LEU A 200 -19.09 0.28 5.27
CA LEU A 200 -18.54 1.40 6.03
C LEU A 200 -18.90 1.34 7.50
N SER A 201 -17.98 1.79 8.35
CA SER A 201 -18.26 2.00 9.77
C SER A 201 -19.36 3.04 9.94
N LYS A 202 -20.40 2.68 10.70
CA LYS A 202 -21.51 3.59 11.06
C LYS A 202 -21.11 4.59 12.14
N GLU A 203 -20.13 4.19 12.96
CA GLU A 203 -19.54 5.06 13.99
C GLU A 203 -18.40 5.94 13.43
N GLY A 204 -17.95 5.67 12.20
CA GLY A 204 -16.86 6.41 11.56
C GLY A 204 -15.50 6.16 12.19
N ILE A 205 -15.31 4.99 12.82
CA ILE A 205 -14.09 4.61 13.54
C ILE A 205 -13.44 3.40 12.86
N SER A 206 -12.14 3.50 12.59
CA SER A 206 -11.33 2.37 12.14
C SER A 206 -10.64 1.73 13.36
N ARG A 207 -11.09 0.52 13.73
CA ARG A 207 -10.59 -0.24 14.90
C ARG A 207 -10.42 -1.72 14.55
N PRO A 208 -9.44 -2.06 13.71
CA PRO A 208 -9.21 -3.44 13.31
C PRO A 208 -9.06 -4.37 14.51
N PHE A 209 -9.65 -5.57 14.40
CA PHE A 209 -9.63 -6.65 15.41
C PHE A 209 -10.40 -6.37 16.71
N ASP A 210 -10.91 -5.17 16.94
CA ASP A 210 -11.76 -4.84 18.09
C ASP A 210 -13.15 -5.51 17.97
N ALA A 211 -13.72 -5.92 19.09
CA ALA A 211 -15.04 -6.57 19.14
C ALA A 211 -16.18 -5.64 18.64
N ARG A 212 -16.01 -4.32 18.82
CA ARG A 212 -17.00 -3.29 18.43
C ARG A 212 -16.83 -2.81 16.99
N ARG A 213 -15.89 -3.37 16.20
CA ARG A 213 -15.70 -2.95 14.81
C ARG A 213 -16.94 -3.22 13.97
N ASP A 214 -17.30 -2.29 13.12
CA ASP A 214 -18.56 -2.30 12.38
C ASP A 214 -18.42 -1.99 10.89
N GLY A 215 -17.20 -1.86 10.38
CA GLY A 215 -16.91 -1.54 8.99
C GLY A 215 -15.60 -0.76 8.84
N PHE A 216 -15.20 -0.49 7.61
CA PHE A 216 -14.01 0.32 7.36
C PHE A 216 -14.32 1.81 7.25
N VAL A 217 -13.31 2.64 7.45
CA VAL A 217 -13.34 4.07 7.15
C VAL A 217 -12.66 4.31 5.81
N MET A 218 -13.34 4.99 4.88
CA MET A 218 -12.75 5.34 3.58
C MET A 218 -11.65 6.39 3.73
N GLY A 219 -10.56 6.20 2.99
CA GLY A 219 -9.47 7.18 2.90
C GLY A 219 -8.99 7.39 1.48
N GLU A 220 -8.15 8.40 1.28
CA GLU A 220 -7.42 8.67 0.04
C GLU A 220 -5.91 8.72 0.33
N GLY A 221 -5.09 8.48 -0.70
CA GLY A 221 -3.64 8.58 -0.57
C GLY A 221 -2.88 7.95 -1.72
N ALA A 222 -1.57 8.04 -1.64
CA ALA A 222 -0.65 7.40 -2.57
C ALA A 222 0.64 7.01 -1.86
N ALA A 223 1.27 5.96 -2.35
CA ALA A 223 2.69 5.71 -2.11
C ALA A 223 3.36 5.18 -3.37
N VAL A 224 4.61 5.58 -3.54
CA VAL A 224 5.46 5.20 -4.67
C VAL A 224 6.78 4.67 -4.12
N LEU A 225 7.27 3.61 -4.74
CA LEU A 225 8.57 2.99 -4.49
C LEU A 225 9.39 3.02 -5.79
N VAL A 226 10.68 3.24 -5.66
CA VAL A 226 11.65 3.01 -6.73
C VAL A 226 12.29 1.65 -6.48
N LEU A 227 12.05 0.72 -7.39
CA LEU A 227 12.61 -0.63 -7.36
C LEU A 227 13.73 -0.74 -8.39
N GLU A 228 14.85 -1.31 -7.99
CA GLU A 228 16.01 -1.51 -8.85
C GLU A 228 16.57 -2.93 -8.65
N ARG A 229 17.22 -3.45 -9.68
CA ARG A 229 18.06 -4.64 -9.51
C ARG A 229 19.25 -4.28 -8.62
N ALA A 230 19.61 -5.15 -7.69
CA ALA A 230 20.65 -4.87 -6.70
C ALA A 230 22.02 -4.58 -7.33
N ASP A 231 22.35 -5.19 -8.46
CA ASP A 231 23.60 -4.95 -9.21
C ASP A 231 23.64 -3.52 -9.76
N GLY A 232 22.55 -3.04 -10.37
CA GLY A 232 22.43 -1.68 -10.90
C GLY A 232 22.43 -0.62 -9.79
N ALA A 233 21.66 -0.82 -8.71
CA ALA A 233 21.64 0.06 -7.55
C ALA A 233 23.04 0.21 -6.92
N ARG A 234 23.76 -0.91 -6.77
CA ARG A 234 25.14 -0.92 -6.25
C ARG A 234 26.10 -0.20 -7.19
N ALA A 235 25.99 -0.43 -8.49
CA ALA A 235 26.86 0.19 -9.49
C ALA A 235 26.78 1.72 -9.48
N ARG A 236 25.59 2.29 -9.19
CA ARG A 236 25.41 3.74 -9.08
C ARG A 236 25.58 4.29 -7.64
N GLY A 237 25.93 3.44 -6.68
CA GLY A 237 26.12 3.84 -5.29
C GLY A 237 24.81 4.20 -4.56
N ALA A 238 23.68 3.62 -4.95
CA ALA A 238 22.40 3.87 -4.32
C ALA A 238 22.35 3.37 -2.87
N ARG A 239 21.67 4.13 -2.01
CA ARG A 239 21.26 3.65 -0.69
C ARG A 239 20.12 2.66 -0.84
N THR A 240 20.25 1.48 -0.25
CA THR A 240 19.18 0.49 -0.17
C THR A 240 18.35 0.71 1.10
N LEU A 241 17.04 0.85 0.95
CA LEU A 241 16.09 0.96 2.05
C LEU A 241 15.62 -0.40 2.56
N GLY A 242 15.57 -1.38 1.68
CA GLY A 242 15.18 -2.74 1.93
C GLY A 242 15.05 -3.51 0.62
N THR A 243 14.51 -4.71 0.70
CA THR A 243 14.39 -5.66 -0.43
C THR A 243 12.96 -6.18 -0.52
N ILE A 244 12.43 -6.27 -1.73
CA ILE A 244 11.23 -7.07 -1.99
C ILE A 244 11.69 -8.52 -2.16
N ARG A 245 11.60 -9.30 -1.09
CA ARG A 245 12.08 -10.70 -1.04
C ARG A 245 11.19 -11.65 -1.82
N GLY A 246 9.88 -11.40 -1.77
CA GLY A 246 8.92 -12.27 -2.42
C GLY A 246 7.54 -11.63 -2.57
N TYR A 247 6.77 -12.21 -3.45
CA TYR A 247 5.40 -11.83 -3.74
C TYR A 247 4.55 -13.07 -3.95
N GLY A 248 3.41 -13.14 -3.27
CA GLY A 248 2.41 -14.18 -3.43
C GLY A 248 1.05 -13.62 -3.82
N ALA A 249 0.36 -14.32 -4.67
CA ALA A 249 -0.99 -13.98 -5.10
C ALA A 249 -1.88 -15.22 -5.15
N SER A 250 -3.17 -15.01 -4.88
CA SER A 250 -4.21 -16.03 -4.99
C SER A 250 -5.58 -15.40 -5.27
N SER A 251 -6.56 -16.24 -5.51
CA SER A 251 -7.96 -15.82 -5.59
C SER A 251 -8.82 -16.74 -4.70
N ASP A 252 -9.74 -16.14 -3.94
CA ASP A 252 -10.71 -16.90 -3.14
C ASP A 252 -11.70 -17.65 -4.02
N ALA A 253 -11.99 -17.13 -5.21
CA ALA A 253 -13.02 -17.66 -6.15
C ALA A 253 -14.33 -18.01 -5.43
N HIS A 254 -14.78 -17.16 -4.51
CA HIS A 254 -15.88 -17.44 -3.58
C HIS A 254 -17.06 -16.48 -3.73
N HIS A 255 -16.85 -15.19 -3.50
CA HIS A 255 -17.91 -14.17 -3.49
C HIS A 255 -17.38 -12.83 -3.98
N ILE A 256 -18.25 -11.95 -4.49
CA ILE A 256 -17.86 -10.67 -5.08
C ILE A 256 -17.28 -9.68 -4.03
N THR A 257 -17.68 -9.77 -2.76
CA THR A 257 -17.20 -8.87 -1.69
C THR A 257 -16.75 -9.58 -0.43
N ALA A 258 -17.36 -10.72 -0.06
CA ALA A 258 -17.04 -11.43 1.16
C ALA A 258 -15.78 -12.33 0.97
N PRO A 259 -14.82 -12.29 1.90
CA PRO A 259 -13.73 -13.26 1.90
C PRO A 259 -14.23 -14.66 2.27
N ARG A 260 -13.46 -15.69 1.95
CA ARG A 260 -13.69 -17.03 2.50
C ARG A 260 -13.48 -17.00 4.01
N SER A 261 -14.44 -17.50 4.76
CA SER A 261 -14.40 -17.49 6.24
C SER A 261 -13.31 -18.38 6.84
N ASP A 262 -12.82 -19.37 6.08
CA ASP A 262 -11.73 -20.26 6.47
C ASP A 262 -10.32 -19.64 6.27
N GLY A 263 -10.22 -18.52 5.54
CA GLY A 263 -8.96 -17.83 5.26
C GLY A 263 -8.01 -18.58 4.31
N GLU A 264 -8.44 -19.68 3.69
CA GLU A 264 -7.55 -20.50 2.84
C GLU A 264 -6.94 -19.73 1.67
N GLY A 265 -7.72 -18.88 0.97
CA GLY A 265 -7.23 -18.08 -0.14
C GLY A 265 -6.15 -17.09 0.30
N GLN A 266 -6.41 -16.36 1.37
CA GLN A 266 -5.46 -15.42 1.97
C GLN A 266 -4.19 -16.15 2.44
N ALA A 267 -4.32 -17.29 3.13
CA ALA A 267 -3.19 -18.12 3.57
C ALA A 267 -2.36 -18.65 2.39
N ALA A 268 -3.01 -19.00 1.28
CA ALA A 268 -2.32 -19.43 0.06
C ALA A 268 -1.44 -18.32 -0.53
N ALA A 269 -1.90 -17.06 -0.53
CA ALA A 269 -1.09 -15.92 -0.94
C ALA A 269 0.12 -15.71 0.00
N MET A 270 -0.08 -15.79 1.32
CA MET A 270 0.99 -15.68 2.32
C MET A 270 2.04 -16.79 2.12
N THR A 271 1.61 -18.05 2.03
CA THR A 271 2.50 -19.20 1.80
C THR A 271 3.26 -19.07 0.46
N SER A 272 2.59 -18.53 -0.56
CA SER A 272 3.22 -18.27 -1.86
C SER A 272 4.31 -17.20 -1.77
N ALA A 273 4.08 -16.13 -0.98
CA ALA A 273 5.06 -15.08 -0.74
C ALA A 273 6.28 -15.60 0.03
N LEU A 274 6.08 -16.43 1.04
CA LEU A 274 7.15 -17.09 1.79
C LEU A 274 8.01 -18.00 0.87
N ARG A 275 7.34 -18.81 0.06
CA ARG A 275 8.02 -19.69 -0.92
C ARG A 275 8.83 -18.89 -1.92
N ASP A 276 8.29 -17.82 -2.47
CA ASP A 276 8.96 -16.95 -3.43
C ASP A 276 10.17 -16.25 -2.81
N ALA A 277 10.05 -15.84 -1.55
CA ALA A 277 11.14 -15.27 -0.75
C ALA A 277 12.21 -16.28 -0.35
N GLY A 278 11.91 -17.58 -0.39
CA GLY A 278 12.80 -18.65 0.07
C GLY A 278 12.99 -18.65 1.58
N VAL A 279 11.95 -18.26 2.35
CA VAL A 279 12.01 -18.19 3.82
C VAL A 279 10.92 -19.05 4.46
N GLY A 280 11.18 -19.52 5.68
CA GLY A 280 10.21 -20.22 6.51
C GLY A 280 9.35 -19.25 7.31
N ALA A 281 8.22 -19.73 7.78
CA ALA A 281 7.30 -18.96 8.63
C ALA A 281 7.99 -18.41 9.89
N GLU A 282 8.89 -19.20 10.48
CA GLU A 282 9.64 -18.88 11.69
C GLU A 282 10.64 -17.72 11.52
N GLN A 283 10.88 -17.28 10.30
CA GLN A 283 11.78 -16.17 10.00
C GLN A 283 11.06 -14.82 9.94
N ILE A 284 9.72 -14.82 9.93
CA ILE A 284 8.92 -13.59 9.90
C ILE A 284 8.93 -12.93 11.27
N ASP A 285 9.23 -11.65 11.30
CA ASP A 285 9.35 -10.86 12.53
C ASP A 285 8.13 -9.94 12.75
N TYR A 286 7.33 -9.68 11.69
CA TYR A 286 6.20 -8.75 11.73
C TYR A 286 5.19 -9.03 10.62
N VAL A 287 3.92 -8.72 10.87
CA VAL A 287 2.87 -8.69 9.83
C VAL A 287 2.17 -7.34 9.85
N ASN A 288 2.21 -6.65 8.72
CA ASN A 288 1.27 -5.56 8.45
C ASN A 288 0.01 -6.17 7.85
N ALA A 289 -1.01 -6.25 8.66
CA ALA A 289 -2.26 -6.90 8.30
C ALA A 289 -3.10 -6.05 7.34
N HIS A 290 -3.88 -6.70 6.51
CA HIS A 290 -4.93 -6.02 5.78
C HIS A 290 -5.91 -5.33 6.73
N GLY A 291 -6.36 -5.99 7.79
CA GLY A 291 -7.01 -5.42 8.97
C GLY A 291 -7.93 -4.24 8.69
N THR A 292 -9.06 -4.50 8.04
CA THR A 292 -9.96 -3.45 7.53
C THR A 292 -10.94 -2.90 8.56
N SER A 293 -10.97 -3.43 9.79
CA SER A 293 -12.02 -3.11 10.77
C SER A 293 -13.40 -3.63 10.37
N THR A 294 -13.46 -4.62 9.45
CA THR A 294 -14.71 -5.31 9.12
C THR A 294 -14.80 -6.64 9.83
N PRO A 295 -15.99 -7.05 10.35
CA PRO A 295 -16.14 -8.33 11.05
C PRO A 295 -15.68 -9.54 10.25
N LEU A 296 -15.96 -9.57 8.94
CA LEU A 296 -15.64 -10.71 8.09
C LEU A 296 -14.15 -10.81 7.76
N ASN A 297 -13.53 -9.69 7.35
CA ASN A 297 -12.12 -9.73 6.96
C ASN A 297 -11.22 -10.07 8.14
N ASP A 298 -11.39 -9.39 9.27
CA ASP A 298 -10.44 -9.51 10.39
C ASP A 298 -10.46 -10.91 11.00
N ARG A 299 -11.63 -11.59 10.98
CA ARG A 299 -11.73 -13.01 11.36
C ARG A 299 -11.04 -13.92 10.34
N ALA A 300 -11.31 -13.73 9.05
CA ALA A 300 -10.72 -14.55 7.99
C ALA A 300 -9.19 -14.39 7.93
N GLU A 301 -8.71 -13.16 8.07
CA GLU A 301 -7.28 -12.87 8.08
C GLU A 301 -6.56 -13.46 9.31
N THR A 302 -7.18 -13.41 10.50
CA THR A 302 -6.65 -14.09 11.68
C THR A 302 -6.48 -15.60 11.43
N GLN A 303 -7.47 -16.26 10.81
CA GLN A 303 -7.34 -17.66 10.44
C GLN A 303 -6.24 -17.88 9.39
N ALA A 304 -6.17 -17.02 8.38
CA ALA A 304 -5.14 -17.09 7.33
C ALA A 304 -3.72 -16.97 7.89
N ILE A 305 -3.50 -16.03 8.80
CA ILE A 305 -2.20 -15.85 9.47
C ILE A 305 -1.83 -17.12 10.27
N LYS A 306 -2.76 -17.68 11.02
CA LYS A 306 -2.55 -18.94 11.75
C LYS A 306 -2.27 -20.11 10.82
N LEU A 307 -2.98 -20.22 9.70
CA LEU A 307 -2.74 -21.26 8.70
C LEU A 307 -1.37 -21.13 8.03
N ALA A 308 -0.96 -19.90 7.68
CA ALA A 308 0.28 -19.66 6.95
C ALA A 308 1.54 -19.74 7.84
N LEU A 309 1.44 -19.25 9.10
CA LEU A 309 2.58 -19.13 10.02
C LEU A 309 2.59 -20.19 11.12
N GLY A 310 1.52 -21.01 11.24
CA GLY A 310 1.43 -22.04 12.27
C GLY A 310 1.53 -21.47 13.68
N THR A 311 2.27 -22.17 14.55
CA THR A 311 2.51 -21.73 15.93
C THR A 311 3.27 -20.41 16.04
N HIS A 312 4.03 -20.05 15.00
CA HIS A 312 4.80 -18.80 14.99
C HIS A 312 3.92 -17.54 14.94
N ALA A 313 2.68 -17.65 14.43
CA ALA A 313 1.72 -16.57 14.40
C ALA A 313 1.46 -15.91 15.77
N GLY A 314 1.48 -16.70 16.86
CA GLY A 314 1.30 -16.21 18.23
C GLY A 314 2.53 -15.57 18.88
N LEU A 315 3.67 -15.55 18.16
CA LEU A 315 4.95 -15.08 18.70
C LEU A 315 5.39 -13.73 18.12
N ILE A 316 4.70 -13.24 17.09
CA ILE A 316 5.10 -12.03 16.36
C ILE A 316 4.04 -10.94 16.45
N PRO A 317 4.46 -9.66 16.45
CA PRO A 317 3.52 -8.55 16.40
C PRO A 317 2.83 -8.43 15.02
N ILE A 318 1.57 -8.08 15.07
CA ILE A 318 0.72 -7.83 13.92
C ILE A 318 0.05 -6.48 14.13
N SER A 319 0.06 -5.59 13.14
CA SER A 319 -0.72 -4.35 13.25
C SER A 319 -1.33 -3.94 11.94
N SER A 320 -2.35 -3.07 12.00
CA SER A 320 -3.00 -2.53 10.82
C SER A 320 -2.81 -1.02 10.71
N THR A 321 -2.15 -0.59 9.64
CA THR A 321 -2.00 0.83 9.27
C THR A 321 -3.36 1.52 9.10
N LYS A 322 -4.39 0.78 8.69
CA LYS A 322 -5.74 1.31 8.47
C LYS A 322 -6.40 1.84 9.74
N SER A 323 -5.94 1.44 10.91
CA SER A 323 -6.36 2.03 12.18
C SER A 323 -6.03 3.52 12.27
N ALA A 324 -4.94 3.95 11.64
CA ALA A 324 -4.45 5.33 11.66
C ALA A 324 -4.87 6.16 10.44
N ILE A 325 -4.99 5.53 9.25
CA ILE A 325 -5.21 6.25 7.98
C ILE A 325 -6.50 5.87 7.25
N GLY A 326 -7.34 5.01 7.85
CA GLY A 326 -8.48 4.45 7.12
C GLY A 326 -8.05 3.52 5.99
N HIS A 327 -9.00 3.09 5.17
CA HIS A 327 -8.77 2.20 4.05
C HIS A 327 -8.59 3.01 2.75
N LEU A 328 -7.37 3.05 2.22
CA LEU A 328 -7.01 3.80 1.01
C LEU A 328 -7.30 3.02 -0.29
N LEU A 329 -8.17 2.01 -0.23
CA LEU A 329 -8.61 1.19 -1.38
C LEU A 329 -7.41 0.69 -2.21
N GLY A 330 -7.36 1.05 -3.51
CA GLY A 330 -6.29 0.60 -4.41
C GLY A 330 -4.88 1.09 -4.05
N ALA A 331 -4.76 2.16 -3.28
CA ALA A 331 -3.48 2.65 -2.78
C ALA A 331 -2.98 1.89 -1.55
N ALA A 332 -3.88 1.20 -0.82
CA ALA A 332 -3.60 0.64 0.50
C ALA A 332 -2.33 -0.21 0.53
N GLY A 333 -2.22 -1.23 -0.34
CA GLY A 333 -1.08 -2.13 -0.33
C GLY A 333 0.27 -1.47 -0.62
N ALA A 334 0.30 -0.37 -1.35
CA ALA A 334 1.53 0.39 -1.59
C ALA A 334 1.94 1.23 -0.38
N VAL A 335 0.97 1.91 0.25
CA VAL A 335 1.21 2.68 1.48
C VAL A 335 1.65 1.75 2.61
N GLU A 336 1.03 0.60 2.72
CA GLU A 336 1.35 -0.44 3.72
C GLU A 336 2.73 -1.06 3.47
N ALA A 337 3.13 -1.26 2.22
CA ALA A 337 4.49 -1.70 1.91
C ALA A 337 5.56 -0.68 2.35
N VAL A 338 5.34 0.61 2.10
CA VAL A 338 6.23 1.69 2.57
C VAL A 338 6.24 1.75 4.10
N ALA A 339 5.08 1.71 4.74
CA ALA A 339 4.96 1.72 6.20
C ALA A 339 5.67 0.51 6.84
N THR A 340 5.53 -0.68 6.25
CA THR A 340 6.20 -1.91 6.69
C THR A 340 7.72 -1.80 6.58
N LEU A 341 8.24 -1.33 5.43
CA LEU A 341 9.68 -1.12 5.26
C LEU A 341 10.26 -0.19 6.32
N LEU A 342 9.57 0.90 6.62
CA LEU A 342 10.01 1.86 7.64
C LEU A 342 9.91 1.28 9.05
N ALA A 343 8.87 0.50 9.34
CA ALA A 343 8.72 -0.23 10.61
C ALA A 343 9.89 -1.20 10.84
N LEU A 344 10.28 -1.98 9.82
CA LEU A 344 11.43 -2.88 9.90
C LEU A 344 12.74 -2.12 10.11
N ARG A 345 12.98 -1.06 9.34
CA ARG A 345 14.21 -0.24 9.43
C ARG A 345 14.40 0.42 10.79
N ASP A 346 13.31 0.96 11.34
CA ASP A 346 13.37 1.62 12.66
C ASP A 346 13.19 0.60 13.81
N ARG A 347 12.97 -0.68 13.47
CA ARG A 347 12.73 -1.79 14.42
C ARG A 347 11.60 -1.49 15.39
N ILE A 348 10.49 -0.95 14.87
CA ILE A 348 9.31 -0.57 15.65
C ILE A 348 8.08 -1.24 15.02
N ALA A 349 7.28 -1.94 15.85
CA ALA A 349 5.93 -2.35 15.51
C ALA A 349 4.97 -1.21 15.86
N PRO A 350 4.37 -0.53 14.86
CA PRO A 350 3.41 0.53 15.12
C PRO A 350 2.09 -0.04 15.69
N PRO A 351 1.26 0.77 16.37
CA PRO A 351 0.06 0.28 17.02
C PRO A 351 -1.10 0.04 16.05
N THR A 352 -2.01 -0.86 16.43
CA THR A 352 -3.38 -0.89 15.91
C THR A 352 -4.23 -0.01 16.81
N LEU A 353 -4.54 1.20 16.34
CA LEU A 353 -5.32 2.17 17.10
C LEU A 353 -6.77 1.71 17.25
N GLY A 354 -7.42 2.09 18.36
CA GLY A 354 -8.81 1.77 18.65
C GLY A 354 -9.10 0.33 19.04
N LEU A 355 -8.07 -0.51 19.16
CA LEU A 355 -8.19 -1.87 19.70
C LEU A 355 -8.15 -1.82 21.22
N GLU A 356 -9.32 -1.87 21.84
CA GLU A 356 -9.51 -1.83 23.31
C GLU A 356 -10.15 -3.11 23.85
N GLU A 357 -11.05 -3.72 23.07
CA GLU A 357 -11.79 -4.93 23.41
C GLU A 357 -11.51 -6.02 22.36
N PRO A 358 -10.51 -6.89 22.55
CA PRO A 358 -10.25 -7.99 21.62
C PRO A 358 -11.48 -8.90 21.45
N GLU A 359 -11.82 -9.25 20.22
CA GLU A 359 -12.91 -10.20 19.96
C GLU A 359 -12.46 -11.63 20.29
N GLU A 360 -13.37 -12.43 20.87
CA GLU A 360 -13.10 -13.85 21.11
C GLU A 360 -12.70 -14.58 19.81
N GLY A 361 -11.58 -15.31 19.86
CA GLY A 361 -10.99 -16.00 18.69
C GLY A 361 -10.04 -15.15 17.84
N LEU A 362 -9.94 -13.84 18.08
CA LEU A 362 -8.90 -12.98 17.56
C LEU A 362 -7.78 -12.86 18.60
N ASP A 363 -7.00 -13.90 18.75
CA ASP A 363 -6.08 -14.16 19.87
C ASP A 363 -4.59 -14.02 19.49
N LEU A 364 -4.29 -13.27 18.41
CA LEU A 364 -2.95 -12.91 18.02
C LEU A 364 -2.53 -11.58 18.66
N ASP A 365 -1.25 -11.25 18.55
CA ASP A 365 -0.71 -10.02 19.10
C ASP A 365 -0.86 -8.85 18.11
N TYR A 366 -1.97 -8.14 18.18
CA TYR A 366 -2.30 -7.04 17.26
C TYR A 366 -1.72 -5.67 17.63
N VAL A 367 -0.71 -5.63 18.51
CA VAL A 367 -0.05 -4.39 18.97
C VAL A 367 -1.08 -3.34 19.42
N PRO A 368 -1.86 -3.58 20.47
CA PRO A 368 -2.79 -2.57 20.98
C PRO A 368 -2.02 -1.40 21.62
N GLU A 369 -2.71 -0.25 21.77
CA GLU A 369 -2.31 0.92 22.54
C GLU A 369 -1.13 1.71 21.94
N ALA A 370 0.10 1.18 21.97
CA ALA A 370 1.30 1.94 21.65
C ALA A 370 2.31 1.13 20.82
N ALA A 371 3.08 1.85 20.00
CA ALA A 371 4.21 1.26 19.29
C ALA A 371 5.24 0.67 20.26
N ARG A 372 5.88 -0.41 19.84
CA ARG A 372 6.90 -1.09 20.63
C ARG A 372 8.05 -1.61 19.77
N PRO A 373 9.22 -1.89 20.37
CA PRO A 373 10.33 -2.46 19.62
C PRO A 373 9.96 -3.78 18.93
N LEU A 374 10.40 -3.95 17.68
CA LEU A 374 10.44 -5.23 17.00
C LEU A 374 11.65 -6.02 17.53
N VAL A 375 11.41 -6.78 18.58
CA VAL A 375 12.37 -7.74 19.14
C VAL A 375 11.84 -9.13 18.87
N ARG A 376 12.70 -10.00 18.37
CA ARG A 376 12.34 -11.42 18.18
C ARG A 376 11.95 -12.02 19.52
N GLY A 377 10.82 -12.72 19.55
CA GLY A 377 10.46 -13.56 20.71
C GLY A 377 11.61 -14.54 20.95
N THR A 378 12.14 -14.54 22.16
CA THR A 378 13.18 -15.51 22.57
C THR A 378 12.54 -16.89 22.61
N ASP A 379 12.95 -17.78 21.72
CA ASP A 379 12.56 -19.21 21.73
C ASP A 379 13.16 -19.95 22.95
N GLY A 380 13.19 -19.33 24.13
CA GLY A 380 13.72 -19.93 25.35
C GLY A 380 15.22 -20.31 25.28
N ASN A 381 15.90 -19.99 24.23
CA ASN A 381 17.33 -20.21 24.07
C ASN A 381 18.05 -18.86 24.25
N ASP A 382 18.80 -18.74 25.34
CA ASP A 382 19.52 -17.53 25.84
C ASP A 382 20.64 -17.00 24.89
N SER A 383 20.60 -17.24 23.60
CA SER A 383 21.44 -16.52 22.64
C SER A 383 20.88 -15.12 22.48
N ALA A 384 21.65 -14.10 22.84
CA ALA A 384 21.31 -12.70 22.60
C ALA A 384 20.73 -12.53 21.20
N PRO A 385 19.61 -11.78 21.02
CA PRO A 385 19.07 -11.55 19.70
C PRO A 385 20.17 -10.96 18.82
N ASP A 386 20.38 -11.55 17.64
CA ASP A 386 21.31 -10.99 16.65
C ASP A 386 20.74 -9.64 16.19
N ALA A 387 21.17 -8.57 16.87
CA ALA A 387 20.66 -7.22 16.65
C ALA A 387 20.95 -6.71 15.23
N ASP A 388 21.89 -7.34 14.55
CA ASP A 388 22.35 -6.93 13.20
C ASP A 388 21.66 -7.73 12.08
N ARG A 389 20.84 -8.74 12.40
CA ARG A 389 20.12 -9.52 11.39
C ARG A 389 19.02 -8.65 10.73
N PRO A 390 18.90 -8.66 9.38
CA PRO A 390 17.76 -8.06 8.71
C PRO A 390 16.43 -8.63 9.21
N LEU A 391 15.43 -7.77 9.37
CA LEU A 391 14.08 -8.16 9.73
C LEU A 391 13.24 -8.47 8.51
N LEU A 392 12.33 -9.43 8.64
CA LEU A 392 11.39 -9.88 7.60
C LEU A 392 9.94 -9.61 8.03
N ALA A 393 9.15 -9.10 7.11
CA ALA A 393 7.72 -8.93 7.34
C ALA A 393 6.87 -9.37 6.16
N LEU A 394 5.62 -9.72 6.45
CA LEU A 394 4.57 -9.83 5.44
C LEU A 394 3.71 -8.56 5.46
N SER A 395 3.38 -8.05 4.28
CA SER A 395 2.38 -7.00 4.07
C SER A 395 1.21 -7.59 3.29
N ASN A 396 0.05 -7.68 3.93
CA ASN A 396 -1.14 -8.35 3.42
C ASN A 396 -2.11 -7.37 2.75
N SER A 397 -2.62 -7.73 1.59
CA SER A 397 -3.64 -6.95 0.88
C SER A 397 -4.69 -7.90 0.29
N PHE A 398 -5.93 -7.82 0.81
CA PHE A 398 -7.04 -8.69 0.43
C PHE A 398 -8.20 -7.85 -0.11
N GLY A 399 -8.50 -7.99 -1.41
CA GLY A 399 -9.46 -7.16 -2.12
C GLY A 399 -10.80 -7.84 -2.39
N PHE A 400 -11.84 -7.02 -2.55
CA PHE A 400 -13.10 -7.47 -3.10
C PHE A 400 -12.86 -8.23 -4.41
N GLY A 401 -13.71 -9.23 -4.70
CA GLY A 401 -13.48 -10.19 -5.78
C GLY A 401 -12.59 -11.36 -5.37
N GLY A 402 -12.14 -11.41 -4.10
CA GLY A 402 -11.25 -12.44 -3.58
C GLY A 402 -9.81 -12.30 -4.08
N HIS A 403 -9.38 -11.10 -4.44
CA HIS A 403 -8.02 -10.82 -4.89
C HIS A 403 -7.08 -10.71 -3.69
N ASN A 404 -6.17 -11.64 -3.54
CA ASN A 404 -5.21 -11.68 -2.45
C ASN A 404 -3.78 -11.42 -2.97
N ALA A 405 -3.07 -10.48 -2.36
CA ALA A 405 -1.69 -10.17 -2.63
C ALA A 405 -0.91 -10.02 -1.32
N VAL A 406 0.25 -10.63 -1.24
CA VAL A 406 1.14 -10.55 -0.08
C VAL A 406 2.56 -10.25 -0.55
N LEU A 407 3.17 -9.25 0.06
CA LEU A 407 4.57 -8.92 -0.15
C LEU A 407 5.39 -9.42 1.04
N CYS A 408 6.51 -10.11 0.77
CA CYS A 408 7.54 -10.39 1.77
C CYS A 408 8.62 -9.34 1.63
N LEU A 409 8.83 -8.57 2.68
CA LEU A 409 9.72 -7.42 2.73
C LEU A 409 10.87 -7.68 3.72
N GLU A 410 12.05 -7.21 3.38
CA GLU A 410 13.23 -7.28 4.24
C GLU A 410 13.85 -5.89 4.39
N ALA A 411 14.26 -5.53 5.59
CA ALA A 411 15.05 -4.34 5.86
C ALA A 411 16.13 -4.62 6.91
N PRO A 412 17.27 -3.87 6.87
CA PRO A 412 18.38 -4.07 7.79
C PRO A 412 18.05 -3.76 9.24
#